data_e04ac13c55b0fe7c1cfc38dc39545fe9
#
_entry.id   e04ac13c55b0fe7c1cfc38dc39545fe9
#
_cell.length_a   1.000
_cell.length_b   1.000
_cell.length_c   1.000
_cell.angle_alpha   90.00
_cell.angle_beta   90.00
_cell.angle_gamma   90.00
#
_symmetry.space_group_name_H-M   'P 1'
#
loop_
_entity.id
_entity.type
_entity.pdbx_description
1 polymer ?
#
loop_
_entity_poly.entity_id
_entity_poly.type
_entity_poly.pdbx_seq_one_letter_code
_entity_poly.pdbx_strand_id
1 'polypeptide(L)'
;MGIDNGGTSTKAAIYDMDGHELEKTTVNTKMLTPHPFFTERDMNELWKANIYVIKQTLEKSHIDPRNISGIACTGHGNGLYLVDDKGNAVRNGIISTDDRAAAYVKKWLADPYYENEIRPKTYQTVWSSQPVALLAWLQDNEPEVFERTKYIFMIPDLIRFWLTGDAHFEITNASGTSMLNINTKKFDQDLFKFFGIERWMAKLPPLANSTDHCGSISRKIASETGLVEGTPCSGGVFDIAASALSTGLVHRHKLGIVTGTWSINEYITNKPKVVKDLFMTSIYPIADRWLITEASPTSASNLEWFINTFMNKEKRAAEDAGFSIYEYCNKLVASTKPQDSDLLFFPLSLVVMRYRMLVLVLWELQNITILNILFVQFMRALSFRICITLKSYEELMGI
;
A
#
# COMPACT_ATOMS: atom_id res chain seq x y z
N MET A 1 13.70 14.72 -6.12
CA MET A 1 13.15 14.49 -4.75
C MET A 1 12.00 13.50 -4.85
N GLY A 2 11.95 12.50 -3.97
CA GLY A 2 10.82 11.58 -3.80
C GLY A 2 10.02 11.93 -2.55
N ILE A 3 8.69 11.85 -2.61
CA ILE A 3 7.78 12.08 -1.47
C ILE A 3 6.92 10.84 -1.31
N ASP A 4 6.99 10.18 -0.15
CA ASP A 4 6.25 8.97 0.16
C ASP A 4 5.25 9.21 1.31
N ASN A 5 3.99 8.92 1.05
CA ASN A 5 2.91 8.98 2.02
C ASN A 5 2.37 7.58 2.32
N GLY A 6 3.07 6.87 3.20
CA GLY A 6 2.68 5.55 3.65
C GLY A 6 1.53 5.54 4.66
N GLY A 7 1.13 4.35 5.09
CA GLY A 7 0.06 4.17 6.08
C GLY A 7 0.34 4.76 7.46
N THR A 8 1.60 4.85 7.87
CA THR A 8 2.03 5.26 9.23
C THR A 8 2.98 6.45 9.27
N SER A 9 3.54 6.83 8.12
CA SER A 9 4.54 7.91 8.05
C SER A 9 4.52 8.63 6.71
N THR A 10 4.98 9.88 6.72
CA THR A 10 5.29 10.69 5.55
C THR A 10 6.80 10.88 5.49
N LYS A 11 7.38 10.77 4.29
CA LYS A 11 8.83 10.89 4.05
C LYS A 11 9.10 11.76 2.84
N ALA A 12 10.21 12.46 2.86
CA ALA A 12 10.82 13.05 1.67
C ALA A 12 12.30 12.65 1.62
N ALA A 13 12.81 12.38 0.43
CA ALA A 13 14.21 12.05 0.23
C ALA A 13 14.73 12.69 -1.07
N ILE A 14 16.00 13.08 -1.05
CA ILE A 14 16.72 13.57 -2.22
C ILE A 14 17.68 12.47 -2.66
N TYR A 15 17.66 12.20 -3.95
CA TYR A 15 18.58 11.27 -4.62
C TYR A 15 19.38 12.02 -5.67
N ASP A 16 20.64 11.61 -5.89
CA ASP A 16 21.40 12.03 -7.06
C ASP A 16 20.93 11.30 -8.32
N MET A 17 21.54 11.60 -9.46
CA MET A 17 21.20 11.00 -10.75
C MET A 17 21.63 9.53 -10.87
N ASP A 18 22.49 9.06 -9.97
CA ASP A 18 22.94 7.66 -9.89
C ASP A 18 22.08 6.84 -8.93
N GLY A 19 21.12 7.48 -8.24
CA GLY A 19 20.17 6.86 -7.33
C GLY A 19 20.65 6.73 -5.89
N HIS A 20 21.74 7.38 -5.50
CA HIS A 20 22.18 7.41 -4.11
C HIS A 20 21.32 8.37 -3.29
N GLU A 21 20.84 7.92 -2.12
CA GLU A 21 20.13 8.76 -1.15
C GLU A 21 21.11 9.76 -0.54
N LEU A 22 20.83 11.05 -0.74
CA LEU A 22 21.66 12.14 -0.22
C LEU A 22 21.15 12.62 1.15
N GLU A 23 19.83 12.70 1.33
CA GLU A 23 19.20 13.07 2.59
C GLU A 23 17.76 12.57 2.62
N LYS A 24 17.28 12.24 3.82
CA LYS A 24 15.91 11.81 4.07
C LYS A 24 15.37 12.34 5.38
N THR A 25 14.13 12.78 5.37
CA THR A 25 13.36 13.10 6.57
C THR A 25 12.09 12.27 6.63
N THR A 26 11.79 11.76 7.81
CA THR A 26 10.57 10.97 8.07
C THR A 26 9.82 11.57 9.27
N VAL A 27 8.50 11.60 9.19
CA VAL A 27 7.61 11.93 10.30
C VAL A 27 6.47 10.92 10.38
N ASN A 28 6.15 10.48 11.59
CA ASN A 28 4.99 9.61 11.81
C ASN A 28 3.70 10.42 11.66
N THR A 29 2.71 9.82 11.03
CA THR A 29 1.39 10.39 10.82
C THR A 29 0.36 9.66 11.66
N LYS A 30 -0.55 10.42 12.28
CA LYS A 30 -1.58 9.86 13.17
C LYS A 30 -2.70 9.24 12.33
N MET A 31 -3.12 8.05 12.72
CA MET A 31 -4.34 7.41 12.25
C MET A 31 -5.48 7.72 13.23
N LEU A 32 -6.63 8.11 12.71
CA LEU A 32 -7.86 8.33 13.46
C LEU A 32 -8.78 7.11 13.31
N THR A 33 -9.43 6.71 14.40
CA THR A 33 -10.40 5.61 14.42
C THR A 33 -11.71 6.11 15.01
N PRO A 34 -12.49 6.92 14.25
CA PRO A 34 -13.70 7.55 14.76
C PRO A 34 -14.79 6.54 15.17
N HIS A 35 -14.81 5.37 14.53
CA HIS A 35 -15.68 4.24 14.84
C HIS A 35 -14.91 2.92 14.69
N PRO A 36 -15.37 1.82 15.27
CA PRO A 36 -14.81 0.50 15.01
C PRO A 36 -14.76 0.22 13.50
N PHE A 37 -13.63 -0.27 13.01
CA PHE A 37 -13.35 -0.56 11.60
C PHE A 37 -13.21 0.65 10.66
N PHE A 38 -13.34 1.89 11.15
CA PHE A 38 -13.10 3.10 10.38
C PHE A 38 -11.68 3.59 10.64
N THR A 39 -10.94 3.84 9.58
CA THR A 39 -9.60 4.41 9.70
C THR A 39 -9.45 5.62 8.79
N GLU A 40 -9.14 6.75 9.40
CA GLU A 40 -9.10 8.06 8.74
C GLU A 40 -7.81 8.80 9.05
N ARG A 41 -7.57 9.85 8.27
CA ARG A 41 -6.44 10.77 8.46
C ARG A 41 -6.92 12.21 8.35
N ASP A 42 -6.49 13.06 9.28
CA ASP A 42 -6.71 14.50 9.17
C ASP A 42 -5.88 15.05 8.00
N MET A 43 -6.57 15.73 7.09
CA MET A 43 -5.98 16.22 5.84
C MET A 43 -5.06 17.43 6.08
N ASN A 44 -5.34 18.24 7.09
CA ASN A 44 -4.49 19.37 7.45
C ASN A 44 -3.20 18.90 8.12
N GLU A 45 -3.28 17.89 9.02
CA GLU A 45 -2.09 17.27 9.60
C GLU A 45 -1.25 16.59 8.52
N LEU A 46 -1.88 15.89 7.58
CA LEU A 46 -1.20 15.28 6.43
C LEU A 46 -0.44 16.32 5.61
N TRP A 47 -1.08 17.44 5.29
CA TRP A 47 -0.44 18.49 4.52
C TRP A 47 0.74 19.11 5.28
N LYS A 48 0.57 19.43 6.57
CA LYS A 48 1.65 19.95 7.42
C LYS A 48 2.83 18.99 7.49
N ALA A 49 2.57 17.68 7.56
CA ALA A 49 3.62 16.66 7.55
C ALA A 49 4.42 16.69 6.24
N ASN A 50 3.75 16.83 5.08
CA ASN A 50 4.43 16.95 3.79
C ASN A 50 5.30 18.21 3.70
N ILE A 51 4.78 19.36 4.06
CA ILE A 51 5.57 20.61 4.11
C ILE A 51 6.78 20.45 5.02
N TYR A 52 6.59 19.86 6.19
CA TYR A 52 7.66 19.64 7.17
C TYR A 52 8.79 18.76 6.60
N VAL A 53 8.46 17.57 6.05
CA VAL A 53 9.50 16.67 5.54
C VAL A 53 10.24 17.26 4.34
N ILE A 54 9.54 17.99 3.44
CA ILE A 54 10.18 18.66 2.30
C ILE A 54 11.19 19.72 2.80
N LYS A 55 10.77 20.63 3.70
CA LYS A 55 11.65 21.66 4.27
C LYS A 55 12.85 21.06 4.96
N GLN A 56 12.61 20.10 5.86
CA GLN A 56 13.68 19.49 6.64
C GLN A 56 14.68 18.72 5.78
N THR A 57 14.20 18.06 4.73
CA THR A 57 15.09 17.36 3.79
C THR A 57 15.95 18.34 3.01
N LEU A 58 15.38 19.46 2.54
CA LEU A 58 16.16 20.51 1.88
C LEU A 58 17.19 21.15 2.82
N GLU A 59 16.77 21.53 4.02
CA GLU A 59 17.66 22.17 5.02
C GLU A 59 18.84 21.26 5.40
N LYS A 60 18.59 19.99 5.68
CA LYS A 60 19.63 19.03 6.10
C LYS A 60 20.55 18.60 4.96
N SER A 61 20.05 18.53 3.75
CA SER A 61 20.86 18.14 2.58
C SER A 61 21.91 19.19 2.21
N HIS A 62 21.72 20.44 2.62
CA HIS A 62 22.52 21.58 2.19
C HIS A 62 22.62 21.76 0.66
N ILE A 63 21.70 21.13 -0.09
CA ILE A 63 21.65 21.23 -1.54
C ILE A 63 20.91 22.51 -1.92
N ASP A 64 21.42 23.24 -2.90
CA ASP A 64 20.70 24.37 -3.48
C ASP A 64 19.39 23.87 -4.09
N PRO A 65 18.21 24.39 -3.69
CA PRO A 65 16.93 23.95 -4.22
C PRO A 65 16.81 24.04 -5.75
N ARG A 66 17.62 24.89 -6.40
CA ARG A 66 17.71 25.00 -7.86
C ARG A 66 18.25 23.74 -8.53
N ASN A 67 18.95 22.89 -7.78
CA ASN A 67 19.47 21.60 -8.25
C ASN A 67 18.45 20.46 -8.14
N ILE A 68 17.23 20.70 -7.60
CA ILE A 68 16.15 19.72 -7.61
C ILE A 68 15.52 19.69 -9.01
N SER A 69 15.94 18.74 -9.82
CA SER A 69 15.51 18.59 -11.22
C SER A 69 14.05 18.15 -11.38
N GLY A 70 13.46 17.54 -10.35
CA GLY A 70 12.07 17.10 -10.40
C GLY A 70 11.60 16.45 -9.09
N ILE A 71 10.29 16.27 -9.00
CA ILE A 71 9.62 15.68 -7.84
C ILE A 71 8.71 14.54 -8.31
N ALA A 72 8.72 13.44 -7.56
CA ALA A 72 7.80 12.33 -7.74
C ALA A 72 7.13 12.00 -6.40
N CYS A 73 5.82 11.74 -6.45
CA CYS A 73 5.04 11.32 -5.30
C CYS A 73 4.73 9.83 -5.36
N THR A 74 4.84 9.16 -4.22
CA THR A 74 4.35 7.80 -4.01
C THR A 74 3.58 7.73 -2.69
N GLY A 75 2.91 6.63 -2.45
CA GLY A 75 2.20 6.42 -1.19
C GLY A 75 1.29 5.22 -1.26
N HIS A 76 0.64 4.93 -0.13
CA HIS A 76 -0.22 3.77 -0.03
C HIS A 76 -1.33 3.78 -1.07
N GLY A 77 -1.59 2.61 -1.63
CA GLY A 77 -2.74 2.41 -2.51
C GLY A 77 -4.04 2.31 -1.74
N ASN A 78 -5.15 2.43 -2.46
CA ASN A 78 -6.50 2.40 -1.91
C ASN A 78 -6.77 3.50 -0.88
N GLY A 79 -7.88 3.41 -0.16
CA GLY A 79 -8.37 4.57 0.56
C GLY A 79 -9.03 5.58 -0.38
N LEU A 80 -9.33 6.78 0.11
CA LEU A 80 -10.07 7.78 -0.66
C LEU A 80 -9.82 9.18 -0.11
N TYR A 81 -9.51 10.10 -1.00
CA TYR A 81 -9.23 11.49 -0.68
C TYR A 81 -10.03 12.42 -1.59
N LEU A 82 -10.87 13.27 -1.00
CA LEU A 82 -11.83 14.09 -1.71
C LEU A 82 -11.55 15.58 -1.46
N VAL A 83 -11.53 16.35 -2.52
CA VAL A 83 -11.33 17.81 -2.45
C VAL A 83 -12.44 18.57 -3.16
N ASP A 84 -12.69 19.81 -2.70
CA ASP A 84 -13.59 20.76 -3.32
C ASP A 84 -12.96 21.48 -4.56
N ASP A 85 -13.66 22.42 -5.12
CA ASP A 85 -13.22 23.24 -6.27
C ASP A 85 -12.03 24.17 -5.96
N LYS A 86 -11.78 24.42 -4.67
CA LYS A 86 -10.64 25.20 -4.17
C LYS A 86 -9.45 24.34 -3.74
N GLY A 87 -9.58 23.03 -3.84
CA GLY A 87 -8.58 22.07 -3.40
C GLY A 87 -8.56 21.79 -1.89
N ASN A 88 -9.58 22.29 -1.15
CA ASN A 88 -9.68 21.96 0.28
C ASN A 88 -10.27 20.56 0.46
N ALA A 89 -9.88 19.91 1.52
CA ALA A 89 -10.44 18.62 1.89
C ALA A 89 -11.96 18.73 2.18
N VAL A 90 -12.74 17.85 1.56
CA VAL A 90 -14.19 17.76 1.81
C VAL A 90 -14.48 17.10 3.14
N ARG A 91 -13.62 16.13 3.51
CA ARG A 91 -13.67 15.37 4.75
C ARG A 91 -12.27 14.83 5.09
N ASN A 92 -12.10 14.16 6.23
CA ASN A 92 -10.91 13.38 6.51
C ASN A 92 -10.66 12.35 5.40
N GLY A 93 -9.40 12.13 5.05
CA GLY A 93 -9.01 11.04 4.14
C GLY A 93 -9.32 9.68 4.76
N ILE A 94 -9.86 8.76 3.96
CA ILE A 94 -10.06 7.36 4.36
C ILE A 94 -8.81 6.59 3.92
N ILE A 95 -8.21 5.82 4.82
CA ILE A 95 -6.97 5.10 4.51
C ILE A 95 -7.20 3.63 4.14
N SER A 96 -6.18 2.97 3.61
CA SER A 96 -6.24 1.61 3.04
C SER A 96 -6.56 0.49 4.03
N THR A 97 -6.61 0.76 5.32
CA THR A 97 -6.99 -0.20 6.38
C THR A 97 -8.44 -0.09 6.81
N ASP A 98 -9.22 0.78 6.17
CA ASP A 98 -10.64 1.00 6.47
C ASP A 98 -11.50 -0.19 6.04
N ASP A 99 -12.47 -0.57 6.87
CA ASP A 99 -13.38 -1.70 6.57
C ASP A 99 -14.87 -1.30 6.64
N ARG A 100 -15.18 0.02 6.59
CA ARG A 100 -16.58 0.51 6.66
C ARG A 100 -17.47 -0.04 5.56
N ALA A 101 -16.92 -0.32 4.37
CA ALA A 101 -17.66 -0.77 3.21
C ALA A 101 -17.72 -2.30 3.04
N ALA A 102 -17.35 -3.09 4.07
CA ALA A 102 -17.31 -4.56 3.98
C ALA A 102 -18.65 -5.21 3.56
N ALA A 103 -19.78 -4.61 3.91
CA ALA A 103 -21.10 -5.12 3.53
C ALA A 103 -21.35 -5.05 2.01
N TYR A 104 -20.86 -3.98 1.35
CA TYR A 104 -20.94 -3.83 -0.11
C TYR A 104 -20.07 -4.88 -0.82
N VAL A 105 -18.85 -5.05 -0.35
CA VAL A 105 -17.94 -6.07 -0.88
C VAL A 105 -18.53 -7.47 -0.80
N LYS A 106 -19.11 -7.83 0.36
CA LYS A 106 -19.77 -9.12 0.53
C LYS A 106 -20.91 -9.33 -0.47
N LYS A 107 -21.72 -8.28 -0.73
CA LYS A 107 -22.80 -8.31 -1.70
C LYS A 107 -22.27 -8.55 -3.11
N TRP A 108 -21.25 -7.81 -3.54
CA TRP A 108 -20.69 -7.92 -4.90
C TRP A 108 -19.98 -9.24 -5.14
N LEU A 109 -19.22 -9.76 -4.17
CA LEU A 109 -18.56 -11.06 -4.28
C LEU A 109 -19.53 -12.25 -4.31
N ALA A 110 -20.77 -12.07 -3.85
CA ALA A 110 -21.82 -13.08 -3.92
C ALA A 110 -22.54 -13.06 -5.29
N ASP A 111 -22.36 -12.01 -6.10
CA ASP A 111 -22.99 -11.90 -7.41
C ASP A 111 -22.11 -12.61 -8.46
N PRO A 112 -22.63 -13.63 -9.18
CA PRO A 112 -21.89 -14.31 -10.25
C PRO A 112 -21.40 -13.36 -11.36
N TYR A 113 -22.09 -12.24 -11.58
CA TYR A 113 -21.70 -11.24 -12.56
C TYR A 113 -20.32 -10.63 -12.23
N TYR A 114 -20.00 -10.51 -10.94
CA TYR A 114 -18.68 -10.02 -10.52
C TYR A 114 -17.55 -10.91 -11.07
N GLU A 115 -17.64 -12.21 -10.88
CA GLU A 115 -16.60 -13.15 -11.29
C GLU A 115 -16.50 -13.25 -12.82
N ASN A 116 -17.65 -13.19 -13.52
CA ASN A 116 -17.71 -13.42 -14.94
C ASN A 116 -17.42 -12.17 -15.79
N GLU A 117 -17.84 -10.98 -15.33
CA GLU A 117 -17.82 -9.76 -16.14
C GLU A 117 -16.94 -8.65 -15.56
N ILE A 118 -16.86 -8.54 -14.22
CA ILE A 118 -16.14 -7.45 -13.57
C ILE A 118 -14.67 -7.82 -13.34
N ARG A 119 -14.41 -8.98 -12.76
CA ARG A 119 -13.06 -9.45 -12.48
C ARG A 119 -12.16 -9.58 -13.72
N PRO A 120 -12.64 -10.02 -14.90
CA PRO A 120 -11.85 -10.00 -16.13
C PRO A 120 -11.49 -8.59 -16.65
N LYS A 121 -12.15 -7.54 -16.15
CA LYS A 121 -11.81 -6.13 -16.46
C LYS A 121 -10.84 -5.54 -15.43
N THR A 122 -11.05 -5.86 -14.15
CA THR A 122 -10.26 -5.26 -13.03
C THR A 122 -9.05 -6.08 -12.63
N TYR A 123 -9.05 -7.39 -12.88
CA TYR A 123 -7.98 -8.35 -12.52
C TYR A 123 -7.63 -8.37 -11.03
N GLN A 124 -8.58 -8.08 -10.18
CA GLN A 124 -8.39 -8.06 -8.73
C GLN A 124 -9.66 -8.47 -7.99
N THR A 125 -9.51 -8.85 -6.74
CA THR A 125 -10.64 -9.06 -5.85
C THR A 125 -10.99 -7.73 -5.18
N VAL A 126 -12.26 -7.32 -5.24
CA VAL A 126 -12.72 -6.11 -4.57
C VAL A 126 -12.64 -6.25 -3.04
N TRP A 127 -12.24 -5.20 -2.36
CA TRP A 127 -12.19 -5.13 -0.90
C TRP A 127 -12.69 -3.79 -0.35
N SER A 128 -12.89 -3.72 0.97
CA SER A 128 -13.63 -2.64 1.62
C SER A 128 -12.98 -1.26 1.55
N SER A 129 -11.65 -1.17 1.52
CA SER A 129 -10.97 0.11 1.39
C SER A 129 -10.67 0.54 -0.06
N GLN A 130 -11.13 -0.21 -1.04
CA GLN A 130 -11.03 0.25 -2.44
C GLN A 130 -11.96 1.44 -2.69
N PRO A 131 -11.55 2.40 -3.54
CA PRO A 131 -12.36 3.56 -3.88
C PRO A 131 -13.80 3.22 -4.30
N VAL A 132 -14.02 2.17 -5.10
CA VAL A 132 -15.38 1.75 -5.49
C VAL A 132 -16.26 1.43 -4.28
N ALA A 133 -15.71 0.75 -3.28
CA ALA A 133 -16.45 0.37 -2.09
C ALA A 133 -16.71 1.59 -1.17
N LEU A 134 -15.71 2.43 -0.99
CA LEU A 134 -15.82 3.64 -0.20
C LEU A 134 -16.77 4.67 -0.81
N LEU A 135 -16.76 4.84 -2.14
CA LEU A 135 -17.68 5.73 -2.85
C LEU A 135 -19.13 5.26 -2.75
N ALA A 136 -19.38 3.94 -2.86
CA ALA A 136 -20.71 3.37 -2.65
C ALA A 136 -21.18 3.59 -1.21
N TRP A 137 -20.31 3.39 -0.23
CA TRP A 137 -20.63 3.66 1.17
C TRP A 137 -20.94 5.14 1.43
N LEU A 138 -20.11 6.06 0.89
CA LEU A 138 -20.32 7.49 1.03
C LEU A 138 -21.63 7.94 0.39
N GLN A 139 -21.97 7.38 -0.75
CA GLN A 139 -23.21 7.71 -1.46
C GLN A 139 -24.46 7.43 -0.60
N ASP A 140 -24.44 6.37 0.18
CA ASP A 140 -25.57 5.95 1.00
C ASP A 140 -25.54 6.56 2.42
N ASN A 141 -24.37 6.87 2.97
CA ASN A 141 -24.21 7.29 4.36
C ASN A 141 -23.84 8.76 4.54
N GLU A 142 -23.18 9.40 3.55
CA GLU A 142 -22.75 10.80 3.56
C GLU A 142 -23.02 11.43 2.18
N PRO A 143 -24.29 11.47 1.68
CA PRO A 143 -24.62 11.90 0.32
C PRO A 143 -24.22 13.34 0.00
N GLU A 144 -24.16 14.22 1.00
CA GLU A 144 -23.74 15.62 0.85
C GLU A 144 -22.27 15.77 0.45
N VAL A 145 -21.45 14.76 0.69
CA VAL A 145 -20.04 14.74 0.30
C VAL A 145 -19.90 14.80 -1.22
N PHE A 146 -20.80 14.17 -1.96
CA PHE A 146 -20.78 14.20 -3.43
C PHE A 146 -20.87 15.62 -3.99
N GLU A 147 -21.81 16.41 -3.50
CA GLU A 147 -22.04 17.78 -4.02
C GLU A 147 -20.84 18.70 -3.76
N ARG A 148 -20.18 18.51 -2.65
CA ARG A 148 -18.99 19.29 -2.26
C ARG A 148 -17.72 18.83 -2.97
N THR A 149 -17.67 17.59 -3.48
CA THR A 149 -16.48 17.04 -4.12
C THR A 149 -16.30 17.55 -5.53
N LYS A 150 -15.14 18.07 -5.85
CA LYS A 150 -14.69 18.38 -7.21
C LYS A 150 -13.86 17.24 -7.78
N TYR A 151 -12.87 16.74 -7.02
CA TYR A 151 -11.96 15.69 -7.45
C TYR A 151 -11.83 14.57 -6.44
N ILE A 152 -11.65 13.36 -6.97
CA ILE A 152 -11.32 12.12 -6.26
C ILE A 152 -9.84 11.83 -6.50
N PHE A 153 -9.09 11.57 -5.42
CA PHE A 153 -7.66 11.25 -5.50
C PHE A 153 -7.30 10.01 -4.69
N MET A 154 -6.22 9.35 -5.10
CA MET A 154 -5.37 8.55 -4.24
C MET A 154 -4.37 9.46 -3.54
N ILE A 155 -3.69 8.97 -2.50
CA ILE A 155 -2.82 9.85 -1.72
C ILE A 155 -1.66 10.46 -2.51
N PRO A 156 -0.94 9.75 -3.41
CA PRO A 156 0.11 10.37 -4.21
C PRO A 156 -0.41 11.48 -5.12
N ASP A 157 -1.60 11.25 -5.71
CA ASP A 157 -2.26 12.21 -6.60
C ASP A 157 -2.69 13.48 -5.87
N LEU A 158 -3.24 13.31 -4.65
CA LEU A 158 -3.60 14.43 -3.80
C LEU A 158 -2.40 15.29 -3.45
N ILE A 159 -1.29 14.68 -3.00
CA ILE A 159 -0.09 15.43 -2.62
C ILE A 159 0.48 16.17 -3.83
N ARG A 160 0.58 15.51 -4.99
CA ARG A 160 0.99 16.16 -6.23
C ARG A 160 0.06 17.34 -6.59
N PHE A 161 -1.25 17.13 -6.51
CA PHE A 161 -2.24 18.20 -6.75
C PHE A 161 -2.04 19.39 -5.80
N TRP A 162 -1.81 19.16 -4.53
CA TRP A 162 -1.56 20.24 -3.58
C TRP A 162 -0.24 20.97 -3.83
N LEU A 163 0.78 20.29 -4.36
CA LEU A 163 2.04 20.90 -4.74
C LEU A 163 1.94 21.76 -6.00
N THR A 164 1.15 21.33 -6.98
CA THR A 164 1.13 21.91 -8.33
C THR A 164 -0.12 22.70 -8.67
N GLY A 165 -1.28 22.30 -8.15
CA GLY A 165 -2.59 22.77 -8.56
C GLY A 165 -3.18 21.99 -9.75
N ASP A 166 -2.42 21.10 -10.38
CA ASP A 166 -2.84 20.34 -11.57
C ASP A 166 -3.40 18.97 -11.20
N ALA A 167 -4.68 18.74 -11.54
CA ALA A 167 -5.39 17.52 -11.19
C ALA A 167 -5.18 16.42 -12.24
N HIS A 168 -4.54 15.33 -11.82
CA HIS A 168 -4.36 14.10 -12.60
C HIS A 168 -4.56 12.89 -11.71
N PHE A 169 -4.92 11.75 -12.29
CA PHE A 169 -4.99 10.46 -11.63
C PHE A 169 -3.93 9.54 -12.23
N GLU A 170 -2.95 9.13 -11.44
CA GLU A 170 -1.84 8.32 -11.95
C GLU A 170 -2.28 6.87 -12.19
N ILE A 171 -1.89 6.31 -13.34
CA ILE A 171 -2.46 5.09 -13.90
C ILE A 171 -2.16 3.82 -13.08
N THR A 172 -1.00 3.74 -12.40
CA THR A 172 -0.68 2.57 -11.57
C THR A 172 -1.56 2.55 -10.32
N ASN A 173 -1.81 3.72 -9.71
CA ASN A 173 -2.77 3.88 -8.62
C ASN A 173 -4.21 3.60 -9.11
N ALA A 174 -4.61 4.19 -10.24
CA ALA A 174 -5.94 3.98 -10.81
C ALA A 174 -6.23 2.49 -11.07
N SER A 175 -5.21 1.73 -11.48
CA SER A 175 -5.35 0.30 -11.74
C SER A 175 -5.66 -0.54 -10.49
N GLY A 176 -5.34 -0.03 -9.28
CA GLY A 176 -5.66 -0.68 -8.00
C GLY A 176 -7.06 -0.38 -7.45
N THR A 177 -7.84 0.49 -8.10
CA THR A 177 -9.10 1.04 -7.55
C THR A 177 -10.37 0.28 -7.90
N SER A 178 -10.32 -0.68 -8.81
CA SER A 178 -11.47 -1.31 -9.48
C SER A 178 -12.34 -0.36 -10.33
N MET A 179 -11.91 0.88 -10.55
CA MET A 179 -12.57 1.85 -11.47
C MET A 179 -12.03 1.78 -12.90
N LEU A 180 -10.84 1.22 -13.06
CA LEU A 180 -10.12 1.18 -14.33
C LEU A 180 -10.18 -0.24 -14.93
N ASN A 181 -10.48 -0.31 -16.23
CA ASN A 181 -10.37 -1.52 -17.00
C ASN A 181 -8.90 -1.74 -17.41
N ILE A 182 -8.28 -2.76 -16.86
CA ILE A 182 -6.86 -3.09 -17.06
C ILE A 182 -6.54 -3.39 -18.54
N ASN A 183 -7.51 -3.93 -19.30
CA ASN A 183 -7.32 -4.26 -20.72
C ASN A 183 -7.28 -3.01 -21.60
N THR A 184 -8.12 -2.03 -21.33
CA THR A 184 -8.23 -0.78 -22.10
C THR A 184 -7.38 0.34 -21.54
N LYS A 185 -6.91 0.21 -20.29
CA LYS A 185 -6.19 1.24 -19.51
C LYS A 185 -7.00 2.54 -19.37
N LYS A 186 -8.32 2.43 -19.24
CA LYS A 186 -9.26 3.56 -19.13
C LYS A 186 -10.27 3.30 -18.02
N PHE A 187 -10.81 4.37 -17.45
CA PHE A 187 -12.00 4.26 -16.61
C PHE A 187 -13.15 3.66 -17.42
N ASP A 188 -13.89 2.72 -16.84
CA ASP A 188 -14.89 1.92 -17.54
C ASP A 188 -16.27 2.13 -16.92
N GLN A 189 -17.19 2.68 -17.69
CA GLN A 189 -18.54 3.00 -17.24
C GLN A 189 -19.32 1.77 -16.73
N ASP A 190 -19.07 0.57 -17.27
CA ASP A 190 -19.72 -0.66 -16.80
C ASP A 190 -19.28 -1.01 -15.37
N LEU A 191 -18.00 -0.72 -15.01
CA LEU A 191 -17.53 -0.89 -13.64
C LEU A 191 -18.26 0.05 -12.68
N PHE A 192 -18.36 1.33 -13.03
CA PHE A 192 -19.10 2.31 -12.23
C PHE A 192 -20.59 1.91 -12.07
N LYS A 193 -21.20 1.40 -13.14
CA LYS A 193 -22.59 0.93 -13.12
C LYS A 193 -22.75 -0.30 -12.22
N PHE A 194 -21.87 -1.29 -12.32
CA PHE A 194 -21.94 -2.48 -11.47
C PHE A 194 -21.84 -2.14 -9.98
N PHE A 195 -20.89 -1.24 -9.65
CA PHE A 195 -20.69 -0.81 -8.26
C PHE A 195 -21.74 0.21 -7.77
N GLY A 196 -22.63 0.70 -8.66
CA GLY A 196 -23.69 1.67 -8.33
C GLY A 196 -23.17 3.08 -8.05
N ILE A 197 -22.06 3.48 -8.67
CA ILE A 197 -21.34 4.74 -8.40
C ILE A 197 -21.16 5.60 -9.66
N GLU A 198 -22.03 5.48 -10.65
CA GLU A 198 -21.90 6.13 -11.98
C GLU A 198 -21.67 7.63 -11.89
N ARG A 199 -22.39 8.31 -10.98
CA ARG A 199 -22.28 9.77 -10.83
C ARG A 199 -20.87 10.22 -10.42
N TRP A 200 -20.10 9.37 -9.75
CA TRP A 200 -18.75 9.69 -9.29
C TRP A 200 -17.73 9.75 -10.43
N MET A 201 -18.01 9.13 -11.57
CA MET A 201 -17.11 9.15 -12.72
C MET A 201 -16.80 10.57 -13.20
N ALA A 202 -17.75 11.50 -13.09
CA ALA A 202 -17.56 12.93 -13.43
C ALA A 202 -16.62 13.69 -12.49
N LYS A 203 -16.24 13.09 -11.36
CA LYS A 203 -15.32 13.67 -10.37
C LYS A 203 -13.89 13.18 -10.51
N LEU A 204 -13.62 12.29 -11.46
CA LEU A 204 -12.28 11.76 -11.70
C LEU A 204 -11.44 12.75 -12.52
N PRO A 205 -10.22 13.05 -12.09
CA PRO A 205 -9.25 13.75 -12.94
C PRO A 205 -8.86 12.91 -14.16
N PRO A 206 -8.28 13.52 -15.21
CA PRO A 206 -7.73 12.78 -16.34
C PRO A 206 -6.59 11.86 -15.89
N LEU A 207 -6.47 10.70 -16.56
CA LEU A 207 -5.38 9.76 -16.32
C LEU A 207 -4.04 10.31 -16.80
N ALA A 208 -2.99 10.00 -16.07
CA ALA A 208 -1.61 10.29 -16.43
C ALA A 208 -0.72 9.06 -16.22
N ASN A 209 0.33 8.90 -17.01
CA ASN A 209 1.35 7.89 -16.75
C ASN A 209 2.31 8.35 -15.66
N SER A 210 3.03 7.40 -15.06
CA SER A 210 3.96 7.67 -13.95
C SER A 210 5.04 8.71 -14.28
N THR A 211 5.46 8.78 -15.54
CA THR A 211 6.53 9.66 -16.04
C THR A 211 6.02 10.93 -16.73
N ASP A 212 4.71 11.09 -16.88
CA ASP A 212 4.14 12.29 -17.50
C ASP A 212 4.40 13.50 -16.62
N HIS A 213 4.60 14.66 -17.25
CA HIS A 213 4.64 15.94 -16.55
C HIS A 213 3.24 16.31 -16.05
N CYS A 214 3.05 16.29 -14.73
CA CYS A 214 1.77 16.53 -14.08
C CYS A 214 1.81 17.79 -13.20
N GLY A 215 2.25 18.88 -13.80
CA GLY A 215 2.33 20.19 -13.16
C GLY A 215 3.71 20.51 -12.59
N SER A 216 3.83 21.70 -12.04
CA SER A 216 5.08 22.22 -11.44
C SER A 216 4.79 22.88 -10.11
N ILE A 217 5.80 22.97 -9.25
CA ILE A 217 5.69 23.63 -7.94
C ILE A 217 5.16 25.06 -8.13
N SER A 218 4.05 25.35 -7.46
CA SER A 218 3.43 26.66 -7.49
C SER A 218 4.22 27.67 -6.65
N ARG A 219 4.06 28.98 -6.93
CA ARG A 219 4.70 30.05 -6.16
C ARG A 219 4.39 29.97 -4.66
N LYS A 220 3.15 29.66 -4.31
CA LYS A 220 2.73 29.49 -2.92
C LYS A 220 3.52 28.39 -2.26
N ILE A 221 3.60 27.22 -2.87
CA ILE A 221 4.31 26.06 -2.32
C ILE A 221 5.82 26.30 -2.27
N ALA A 222 6.39 26.96 -3.27
CA ALA A 222 7.79 27.37 -3.24
C ALA A 222 8.10 28.22 -2.00
N SER A 223 7.25 29.19 -1.67
CA SER A 223 7.44 30.02 -0.47
C SER A 223 7.27 29.27 0.85
N GLU A 224 6.45 28.22 0.88
CA GLU A 224 6.19 27.42 2.07
C GLU A 224 7.27 26.35 2.31
N THR A 225 7.85 25.79 1.25
CA THR A 225 8.74 24.63 1.32
C THR A 225 10.21 24.93 1.14
N GLY A 226 10.55 26.04 0.47
CA GLY A 226 11.90 26.35 0.02
C GLY A 226 12.27 25.70 -1.33
N LEU A 227 11.36 24.96 -1.97
CA LEU A 227 11.50 24.51 -3.34
C LEU A 227 11.46 25.68 -4.31
N VAL A 228 11.93 25.49 -5.54
CA VAL A 228 11.88 26.53 -6.58
C VAL A 228 10.54 26.46 -7.30
N GLU A 229 9.90 27.64 -7.51
CA GLU A 229 8.73 27.75 -8.38
C GLU A 229 9.06 27.23 -9.77
N GLY A 230 8.17 26.39 -10.34
CA GLY A 230 8.39 25.79 -11.65
C GLY A 230 9.13 24.45 -11.62
N THR A 231 9.63 23.97 -10.49
CA THR A 231 10.20 22.60 -10.39
C THR A 231 9.16 21.59 -10.83
N PRO A 232 9.45 20.73 -11.85
CA PRO A 232 8.46 19.83 -12.42
C PRO A 232 8.10 18.68 -11.49
N CYS A 233 6.82 18.27 -11.52
CA CYS A 233 6.33 17.08 -10.84
C CYS A 233 5.90 16.03 -11.87
N SER A 234 6.35 14.79 -11.68
CA SER A 234 5.90 13.64 -12.49
C SER A 234 4.56 13.08 -12.02
N GLY A 235 3.95 12.18 -12.79
CA GLY A 235 2.73 11.47 -12.41
C GLY A 235 2.83 10.76 -11.06
N GLY A 236 4.01 10.32 -10.71
CA GLY A 236 4.22 9.55 -9.48
C GLY A 236 4.01 8.06 -9.71
N VAL A 237 3.83 7.29 -8.65
CA VAL A 237 3.67 5.84 -8.75
C VAL A 237 3.05 5.26 -7.48
N PHE A 238 2.29 4.18 -7.63
CA PHE A 238 1.79 3.38 -6.52
C PHE A 238 2.94 2.76 -5.71
N ASP A 239 2.91 2.79 -4.37
CA ASP A 239 4.03 2.38 -3.51
C ASP A 239 4.49 0.93 -3.73
N ILE A 240 3.58 -0.01 -3.98
CA ILE A 240 3.91 -1.39 -4.31
C ILE A 240 4.75 -1.44 -5.61
N ALA A 241 4.34 -0.72 -6.64
CA ALA A 241 5.08 -0.65 -7.89
C ALA A 241 6.43 0.09 -7.74
N ALA A 242 6.49 1.12 -6.87
CA ALA A 242 7.73 1.80 -6.53
C ALA A 242 8.71 0.85 -5.82
N SER A 243 8.21 0.05 -4.87
CA SER A 243 8.98 -0.99 -4.18
C SER A 243 9.54 -2.01 -5.16
N ALA A 244 8.70 -2.52 -6.06
CA ALA A 244 9.12 -3.46 -7.10
C ALA A 244 10.23 -2.88 -7.99
N LEU A 245 10.09 -1.62 -8.43
CA LEU A 245 11.15 -0.93 -9.20
C LEU A 245 12.45 -0.82 -8.43
N SER A 246 12.38 -0.39 -7.16
CA SER A 246 13.58 -0.18 -6.32
C SER A 246 14.34 -1.47 -6.04
N THR A 247 13.65 -2.62 -6.02
CA THR A 247 14.29 -3.95 -5.90
C THR A 247 14.85 -4.48 -7.23
N GLY A 248 14.76 -3.70 -8.30
CA GLY A 248 15.24 -4.07 -9.64
C GLY A 248 14.35 -5.07 -10.36
N LEU A 249 13.04 -5.08 -10.03
CA LEU A 249 12.05 -5.90 -10.73
C LEU A 249 11.71 -5.26 -12.09
N VAL A 250 12.61 -5.33 -13.04
CA VAL A 250 12.48 -4.79 -14.41
C VAL A 250 12.36 -5.87 -15.47
N HIS A 251 12.61 -7.14 -15.11
CA HIS A 251 12.57 -8.30 -16.00
C HIS A 251 11.65 -9.39 -15.47
N ARG A 252 10.98 -10.13 -16.38
CA ARG A 252 9.96 -11.16 -16.08
C ARG A 252 10.44 -12.36 -15.25
N HIS A 253 11.71 -12.66 -15.21
CA HIS A 253 12.25 -13.86 -14.56
C HIS A 253 12.74 -13.58 -13.14
N LYS A 254 12.26 -12.51 -12.54
CA LYS A 254 12.57 -12.14 -11.18
C LYS A 254 11.28 -12.09 -10.35
N LEU A 255 11.40 -12.50 -9.11
CA LEU A 255 10.38 -12.35 -8.09
C LEU A 255 10.85 -11.33 -7.07
N GLY A 256 10.02 -10.33 -6.80
CA GLY A 256 10.18 -9.42 -5.67
C GLY A 256 9.53 -10.04 -4.43
N ILE A 257 10.25 -10.09 -3.31
CA ILE A 257 9.72 -10.54 -2.02
C ILE A 257 9.98 -9.46 -0.99
N VAL A 258 8.92 -8.89 -0.44
CA VAL A 258 8.97 -7.92 0.65
C VAL A 258 8.45 -8.57 1.92
N THR A 259 9.32 -8.75 2.90
CA THR A 259 8.97 -9.28 4.23
C THR A 259 8.97 -8.17 5.25
N GLY A 260 7.89 -7.40 5.28
CA GLY A 260 7.66 -6.34 6.24
C GLY A 260 6.49 -6.66 7.17
N THR A 261 5.80 -5.67 7.68
CA THR A 261 4.52 -5.83 8.40
C THR A 261 3.55 -6.68 7.60
N TRP A 262 3.45 -6.40 6.29
CA TRP A 262 2.84 -7.26 5.30
C TRP A 262 3.91 -8.13 4.62
N SER A 263 3.52 -9.32 4.14
CA SER A 263 4.27 -10.07 3.13
C SER A 263 3.71 -9.68 1.77
N ILE A 264 4.56 -9.18 0.90
CA ILE A 264 4.18 -8.80 -0.45
C ILE A 264 5.12 -9.52 -1.42
N ASN A 265 4.56 -10.31 -2.33
CA ASN A 265 5.29 -11.03 -3.35
C ASN A 265 4.85 -10.51 -4.72
N GLU A 266 5.81 -10.20 -5.57
CA GLU A 266 5.59 -9.45 -6.80
C GLU A 266 6.27 -10.08 -7.99
N TYR A 267 5.57 -10.11 -9.11
CA TYR A 267 6.06 -10.64 -10.37
C TYR A 267 5.56 -9.80 -11.56
N ILE A 268 6.41 -9.61 -12.59
CA ILE A 268 6.05 -8.85 -13.78
C ILE A 268 5.64 -9.77 -14.92
N THR A 269 4.56 -9.41 -15.62
CA THR A 269 4.08 -10.10 -16.83
C THR A 269 3.94 -9.14 -18.01
N ASN A 270 3.89 -9.72 -19.24
CA ASN A 270 3.66 -8.97 -20.49
C ASN A 270 2.18 -8.86 -20.85
N LYS A 271 1.31 -9.53 -20.12
CA LYS A 271 -0.14 -9.51 -20.31
C LYS A 271 -0.78 -9.60 -18.92
N PRO A 272 -1.90 -8.92 -18.69
CA PRO A 272 -2.62 -9.08 -17.45
C PRO A 272 -3.11 -10.53 -17.32
N LYS A 273 -3.11 -11.06 -16.09
CA LYS A 273 -3.61 -12.40 -15.81
C LYS A 273 -4.55 -12.35 -14.61
N VAL A 274 -5.71 -12.99 -14.73
CA VAL A 274 -6.57 -13.30 -13.58
C VAL A 274 -5.99 -14.54 -12.93
N VAL A 275 -5.60 -14.42 -11.67
CA VAL A 275 -5.15 -15.56 -10.87
C VAL A 275 -6.04 -15.63 -9.64
N LYS A 276 -6.79 -16.73 -9.52
CA LYS A 276 -7.86 -16.86 -8.53
C LYS A 276 -7.37 -16.66 -7.09
N ASP A 277 -6.15 -17.09 -6.81
CA ASP A 277 -5.58 -17.13 -5.46
C ASP A 277 -4.63 -15.96 -5.19
N LEU A 278 -4.37 -15.10 -6.18
CA LEU A 278 -3.54 -13.91 -6.03
C LEU A 278 -4.39 -12.66 -5.79
N PHE A 279 -3.77 -11.69 -5.13
CA PHE A 279 -4.45 -10.50 -4.64
C PHE A 279 -4.91 -9.59 -5.78
N MET A 280 -3.98 -9.19 -6.66
CA MET A 280 -4.28 -8.27 -7.76
C MET A 280 -3.26 -8.34 -8.90
N THR A 281 -3.72 -7.95 -10.09
CA THR A 281 -2.86 -7.52 -11.19
C THR A 281 -3.07 -6.02 -11.39
N SER A 282 -1.99 -5.24 -11.41
CA SER A 282 -2.01 -3.79 -11.65
C SER A 282 -1.16 -3.42 -12.86
N ILE A 283 -1.37 -2.21 -13.39
CA ILE A 283 -0.49 -1.64 -14.41
C ILE A 283 0.86 -1.32 -13.75
N TYR A 284 1.94 -1.62 -14.46
CA TYR A 284 3.29 -1.34 -14.00
C TYR A 284 3.85 -0.10 -14.70
N PRO A 285 4.72 0.72 -14.05
CA PRO A 285 5.25 1.95 -14.66
C PRO A 285 6.06 1.73 -15.94
N ILE A 286 6.58 0.50 -16.13
CA ILE A 286 7.26 0.13 -17.38
C ILE A 286 6.20 -0.21 -18.43
N ALA A 287 6.32 0.37 -19.62
CA ALA A 287 5.39 0.18 -20.72
C ALA A 287 5.17 -1.31 -21.03
N ASP A 288 3.91 -1.67 -21.28
CA ASP A 288 3.47 -3.03 -21.60
C ASP A 288 3.90 -4.09 -20.58
N ARG A 289 3.89 -3.71 -19.31
CA ARG A 289 4.09 -4.59 -18.16
C ARG A 289 2.95 -4.45 -17.17
N TRP A 290 2.68 -5.55 -16.51
CA TRP A 290 1.71 -5.65 -15.40
C TRP A 290 2.41 -6.25 -14.20
N LEU A 291 2.08 -5.75 -13.05
CA LEU A 291 2.55 -6.26 -11.77
C LEU A 291 1.48 -7.19 -11.20
N ILE A 292 1.85 -8.44 -11.00
CA ILE A 292 1.03 -9.39 -10.24
C ILE A 292 1.51 -9.36 -8.81
N THR A 293 0.61 -9.11 -7.89
CA THR A 293 0.90 -8.97 -6.47
C THR A 293 0.09 -9.97 -5.65
N GLU A 294 0.75 -10.66 -4.76
CA GLU A 294 0.15 -11.34 -3.62
C GLU A 294 0.52 -10.56 -2.37
N ALA A 295 -0.47 -10.24 -1.56
CA ALA A 295 -0.28 -9.49 -0.34
C ALA A 295 -0.99 -10.16 0.84
N SER A 296 -0.28 -10.30 1.95
CA SER A 296 -0.82 -10.83 3.19
C SER A 296 -0.50 -9.90 4.37
N PRO A 297 -1.48 -9.51 5.18
CA PRO A 297 -1.25 -8.67 6.35
C PRO A 297 -0.61 -9.44 7.52
N THR A 298 -0.37 -10.74 7.37
CA THR A 298 0.09 -11.63 8.43
C THR A 298 1.56 -12.05 8.21
N SER A 299 2.51 -11.13 8.36
CA SER A 299 3.94 -11.38 8.19
C SER A 299 4.74 -10.95 9.43
N ALA A 300 5.68 -10.04 9.30
CA ALA A 300 6.55 -9.61 10.40
C ALA A 300 5.79 -9.02 11.59
N SER A 301 4.59 -8.50 11.40
CA SER A 301 3.69 -8.10 12.49
C SER A 301 3.35 -9.24 13.45
N ASN A 302 3.28 -10.49 12.99
CA ASN A 302 3.11 -11.65 13.86
C ASN A 302 4.38 -11.90 14.68
N LEU A 303 5.56 -11.73 14.08
CA LEU A 303 6.85 -11.87 14.78
C LEU A 303 6.95 -10.83 15.90
N GLU A 304 6.65 -9.57 15.60
CA GLU A 304 6.61 -8.50 16.60
C GLU A 304 5.63 -8.79 17.73
N TRP A 305 4.44 -9.25 17.38
CA TRP A 305 3.43 -9.63 18.37
C TRP A 305 3.95 -10.78 19.26
N PHE A 306 4.53 -11.82 18.68
CA PHE A 306 5.08 -12.95 19.42
C PHE A 306 6.18 -12.51 20.38
N ILE A 307 7.15 -11.74 19.89
CA ILE A 307 8.25 -11.22 20.71
C ILE A 307 7.71 -10.37 21.86
N ASN A 308 6.82 -9.44 21.58
CA ASN A 308 6.29 -8.51 22.60
C ASN A 308 5.32 -9.17 23.59
N THR A 309 4.74 -10.32 23.25
CA THR A 309 3.81 -11.05 24.12
C THR A 309 4.53 -12.10 24.95
N PHE A 310 5.44 -12.85 24.36
CA PHE A 310 5.99 -14.07 24.99
C PHE A 310 7.48 -13.99 25.31
N MET A 311 8.25 -13.04 24.73
CA MET A 311 9.71 -13.01 24.83
C MET A 311 10.25 -11.77 25.59
N ASN A 312 9.49 -11.23 26.53
CA ASN A 312 9.90 -10.01 27.25
C ASN A 312 11.17 -10.20 28.12
N LYS A 313 11.42 -11.40 28.65
CA LYS A 313 12.64 -11.70 29.42
C LYS A 313 13.86 -11.77 28.51
N GLU A 314 13.72 -12.47 27.40
CA GLU A 314 14.75 -12.64 26.38
C GLU A 314 15.11 -11.30 25.72
N LYS A 315 14.11 -10.45 25.49
CA LYS A 315 14.29 -9.10 24.94
C LYS A 315 15.18 -8.25 25.86
N ARG A 316 14.87 -8.22 27.16
CA ARG A 316 15.69 -7.50 28.16
C ARG A 316 17.10 -8.07 28.27
N ALA A 317 17.22 -9.41 28.30
CA ALA A 317 18.52 -10.06 28.38
C ALA A 317 19.38 -9.79 27.14
N ALA A 318 18.79 -9.70 25.95
CA ALA A 318 19.48 -9.35 24.72
C ALA A 318 19.94 -7.87 24.74
N GLU A 319 19.08 -6.96 25.17
CA GLU A 319 19.37 -5.54 25.32
C GLU A 319 20.53 -5.32 26.33
N ASP A 320 20.50 -5.99 27.50
CA ASP A 320 21.53 -5.92 28.53
C ASP A 320 22.88 -6.48 28.02
N ALA A 321 22.85 -7.46 27.13
CA ALA A 321 24.03 -8.07 26.51
C ALA A 321 24.51 -7.33 25.24
N GLY A 322 23.84 -6.24 24.82
CA GLY A 322 24.25 -5.38 23.72
C GLY A 322 23.98 -5.95 22.32
N PHE A 323 23.02 -6.89 22.17
CA PHE A 323 22.60 -7.39 20.86
C PHE A 323 21.07 -7.33 20.70
N SER A 324 20.59 -7.40 19.46
CA SER A 324 19.15 -7.28 19.17
C SER A 324 18.40 -8.57 19.54
N ILE A 325 17.11 -8.42 19.89
CA ILE A 325 16.24 -9.59 20.09
C ILE A 325 16.16 -10.46 18.81
N TYR A 326 16.32 -9.89 17.62
CA TYR A 326 16.33 -10.66 16.38
C TYR A 326 17.57 -11.54 16.22
N GLU A 327 18.73 -11.08 16.70
CA GLU A 327 19.94 -11.93 16.75
C GLU A 327 19.75 -13.10 17.70
N TYR A 328 19.08 -12.87 18.83
CA TYR A 328 18.69 -13.97 19.74
C TYR A 328 17.74 -14.95 19.05
N CYS A 329 16.72 -14.47 18.37
CA CYS A 329 15.80 -15.28 17.58
C CYS A 329 16.52 -16.11 16.50
N ASN A 330 17.49 -15.53 15.80
CA ASN A 330 18.30 -16.26 14.81
C ASN A 330 19.09 -17.40 15.46
N LYS A 331 19.64 -17.20 16.65
CA LYS A 331 20.34 -18.26 17.41
C LYS A 331 19.38 -19.39 17.82
N LEU A 332 18.15 -19.06 18.23
CA LEU A 332 17.11 -20.05 18.54
C LEU A 332 16.79 -20.91 17.31
N VAL A 333 16.56 -20.29 16.17
CA VAL A 333 16.29 -21.01 14.92
C VAL A 333 17.45 -21.91 14.53
N ALA A 334 18.69 -21.41 14.60
CA ALA A 334 19.88 -22.16 14.27
C ALA A 334 20.14 -23.36 15.22
N SER A 335 19.59 -23.30 16.44
CA SER A 335 19.75 -24.42 17.44
C SER A 335 18.76 -25.57 17.28
N THR A 336 17.83 -25.47 16.31
CA THR A 336 16.76 -26.45 16.10
C THR A 336 16.82 -27.04 14.70
N LYS A 337 16.29 -28.26 14.52
CA LYS A 337 16.14 -28.91 13.23
C LYS A 337 14.66 -28.94 12.82
N PRO A 338 14.36 -29.00 11.53
CA PRO A 338 12.99 -29.11 11.06
C PRO A 338 12.18 -30.28 11.65
N GLN A 339 12.81 -31.36 12.05
CA GLN A 339 12.17 -32.57 12.54
C GLN A 339 11.98 -32.60 14.08
N ASP A 340 12.44 -31.57 14.80
CA ASP A 340 12.42 -31.58 16.26
C ASP A 340 11.01 -31.43 16.87
N SER A 341 10.00 -31.09 16.05
CA SER A 341 8.62 -30.92 16.50
C SER A 341 7.59 -30.99 15.37
N ASP A 342 6.45 -31.60 15.67
CA ASP A 342 5.25 -31.64 14.81
C ASP A 342 4.26 -30.51 15.13
N LEU A 343 4.62 -29.57 15.99
CA LEU A 343 3.80 -28.41 16.34
C LEU A 343 3.51 -27.57 15.09
N LEU A 344 2.24 -27.22 14.91
CA LEU A 344 1.79 -26.31 13.86
C LEU A 344 1.36 -24.97 14.46
N PHE A 345 1.87 -23.91 13.87
CA PHE A 345 1.45 -22.56 14.17
C PHE A 345 0.67 -21.98 12.98
N PHE A 346 -0.55 -21.46 13.23
CA PHE A 346 -1.36 -20.81 12.22
C PHE A 346 -1.31 -19.27 12.44
N PRO A 347 -0.63 -18.50 11.57
CA PRO A 347 -0.41 -17.06 11.76
C PRO A 347 -1.65 -16.25 11.37
N LEU A 348 -2.78 -16.48 12.03
CA LEU A 348 -4.08 -15.87 11.71
C LEU A 348 -4.46 -14.78 12.71
N SER A 349 -3.51 -14.24 13.45
CA SER A 349 -3.72 -13.30 14.56
C SER A 349 -4.12 -11.89 14.11
N LEU A 350 -3.96 -11.55 12.82
CA LEU A 350 -4.45 -10.31 12.23
C LEU A 350 -5.61 -10.59 11.28
N VAL A 351 -6.59 -9.68 11.25
CA VAL A 351 -7.80 -9.80 10.43
C VAL A 351 -7.42 -10.07 8.97
N VAL A 352 -7.74 -11.25 8.51
CA VAL A 352 -7.61 -11.57 7.09
C VAL A 352 -8.78 -10.92 6.35
N MET A 353 -8.52 -10.20 5.28
CA MET A 353 -9.53 -9.46 4.50
C MET A 353 -10.75 -10.29 4.08
N ARG A 354 -10.67 -11.62 4.10
CA ARG A 354 -11.77 -12.54 3.74
C ARG A 354 -12.58 -13.07 4.93
N TYR A 355 -12.03 -13.02 6.18
CA TYR A 355 -12.69 -13.68 7.32
C TYR A 355 -12.55 -12.82 8.58
N ARG A 356 -13.67 -12.36 9.11
CA ARG A 356 -13.79 -11.44 10.25
C ARG A 356 -13.39 -12.01 11.61
N MET A 357 -13.00 -13.27 11.71
CA MET A 357 -12.69 -13.87 13.00
C MET A 357 -11.60 -14.92 12.85
N LEU A 358 -10.45 -14.61 13.41
CA LEU A 358 -9.46 -15.65 13.58
C LEU A 358 -8.65 -15.51 14.84
N VAL A 359 -8.74 -16.58 15.60
CA VAL A 359 -8.04 -16.86 16.83
C VAL A 359 -6.71 -17.54 16.46
N LEU A 360 -5.67 -17.16 17.13
CA LEU A 360 -4.43 -17.94 17.14
C LEU A 360 -4.76 -19.37 17.53
N VAL A 361 -4.50 -20.35 16.65
CA VAL A 361 -4.63 -21.76 16.97
C VAL A 361 -3.23 -22.35 17.11
N LEU A 362 -2.86 -22.69 18.33
CA LEU A 362 -1.73 -23.54 18.63
C LEU A 362 -2.28 -24.97 18.80
N TRP A 363 -1.92 -25.85 17.88
CA TRP A 363 -2.31 -27.24 17.92
C TRP A 363 -1.23 -28.05 18.64
N GLU A 364 -1.61 -28.88 19.62
CA GLU A 364 -0.75 -29.73 20.43
C GLU A 364 0.22 -29.03 21.40
N LEU A 365 -0.31 -28.23 22.33
CA LEU A 365 0.49 -27.65 23.42
C LEU A 365 0.83 -28.62 24.56
N GLN A 366 0.42 -29.86 24.50
CA GLN A 366 0.40 -30.73 25.69
C GLN A 366 1.79 -31.11 26.30
N ASN A 367 2.91 -30.81 25.60
CA ASN A 367 4.24 -31.16 26.11
C ASN A 367 5.38 -30.21 25.71
N ILE A 368 5.10 -28.96 25.35
CA ILE A 368 6.16 -28.06 24.85
C ILE A 368 6.65 -27.15 25.97
N THR A 369 7.80 -27.44 26.49
CA THR A 369 8.49 -26.64 27.52
C THR A 369 9.55 -25.71 26.95
N ILE A 370 9.73 -25.65 25.63
CA ILE A 370 10.88 -24.99 25.02
C ILE A 370 10.46 -23.89 24.05
N LEU A 371 10.70 -22.63 24.44
CA LEU A 371 10.41 -21.41 23.67
C LEU A 371 10.98 -21.45 22.24
N ASN A 372 12.16 -22.05 22.06
CA ASN A 372 12.80 -22.18 20.75
C ASN A 372 12.00 -23.04 19.77
N ILE A 373 11.38 -24.12 20.20
CA ILE A 373 10.53 -24.98 19.36
C ILE A 373 9.29 -24.21 18.93
N LEU A 374 8.61 -23.53 19.87
CA LEU A 374 7.49 -22.64 19.58
C LEU A 374 7.87 -21.57 18.55
N PHE A 375 9.00 -20.92 18.75
CA PHE A 375 9.47 -19.86 17.87
C PHE A 375 9.80 -20.37 16.47
N VAL A 376 10.44 -21.53 16.35
CA VAL A 376 10.77 -22.11 15.05
C VAL A 376 9.52 -22.51 14.27
N GLN A 377 8.52 -23.09 14.92
CA GLN A 377 7.26 -23.43 14.25
C GLN A 377 6.49 -22.16 13.83
N PHE A 378 6.58 -21.09 14.62
CA PHE A 378 6.09 -19.79 14.25
C PHE A 378 6.78 -19.27 12.97
N MET A 379 8.11 -19.29 12.89
CA MET A 379 8.88 -18.87 11.72
C MET A 379 8.59 -19.75 10.49
N ARG A 380 8.37 -21.05 10.67
CA ARG A 380 7.96 -21.96 9.59
C ARG A 380 6.61 -21.59 9.00
N ALA A 381 5.63 -21.28 9.82
CA ALA A 381 4.30 -20.89 9.36
C ALA A 381 4.34 -19.60 8.54
N LEU A 382 5.18 -18.62 8.91
CA LEU A 382 5.41 -17.42 8.11
C LEU A 382 6.06 -17.75 6.77
N SER A 383 7.06 -18.65 6.75
CA SER A 383 7.76 -19.07 5.53
C SER A 383 6.87 -19.90 4.61
N PHE A 384 5.96 -20.72 5.16
CA PHE A 384 5.04 -21.58 4.38
C PHE A 384 4.12 -20.77 3.47
N ARG A 385 3.67 -19.61 3.91
CA ARG A 385 2.86 -18.71 3.09
C ARG A 385 3.63 -18.23 1.85
N ILE A 386 4.90 -17.87 2.03
CA ILE A 386 5.78 -17.51 0.92
C ILE A 386 5.91 -18.66 -0.07
N CYS A 387 6.06 -19.90 0.41
CA CYS A 387 6.16 -21.10 -0.44
C CYS A 387 4.90 -21.37 -1.24
N ILE A 388 3.70 -21.18 -0.66
CA ILE A 388 2.43 -21.32 -1.41
C ILE A 388 2.39 -20.29 -2.54
N THR A 389 2.74 -19.05 -2.26
CA THR A 389 2.79 -17.99 -3.27
C THR A 389 3.79 -18.32 -4.37
N LEU A 390 4.99 -18.80 -4.01
CA LEU A 390 6.00 -19.23 -4.99
C LEU A 390 5.46 -20.31 -5.93
N LYS A 391 4.75 -21.31 -5.41
CA LYS A 391 4.13 -22.36 -6.21
C LYS A 391 3.10 -21.82 -7.18
N SER A 392 2.26 -20.87 -6.75
CA SER A 392 1.31 -20.19 -7.63
C SER A 392 2.02 -19.37 -8.72
N TYR A 393 3.18 -18.80 -8.43
CA TYR A 393 4.00 -18.11 -9.44
C TYR A 393 4.70 -19.08 -10.41
N GLU A 394 5.17 -20.25 -9.96
CA GLU A 394 5.71 -21.31 -10.84
C GLU A 394 4.68 -21.73 -11.87
N GLU A 395 3.44 -21.98 -11.46
CA GLU A 395 2.32 -22.30 -12.36
C GLU A 395 2.05 -21.15 -13.35
N LEU A 396 2.18 -19.89 -12.92
CA LEU A 396 2.03 -18.72 -13.78
C LEU A 396 3.16 -18.58 -14.80
N MET A 397 4.38 -18.94 -14.42
CA MET A 397 5.57 -18.86 -15.28
C MET A 397 5.63 -20.02 -16.27
N GLY A 398 4.91 -21.11 -16.02
CA GLY A 398 4.93 -22.33 -16.83
C GLY A 398 6.23 -23.12 -16.67
N ILE A 399 6.81 -23.10 -15.44
CA ILE A 399 8.03 -23.85 -15.08
C ILE A 399 7.61 -25.11 -14.33
#